data_b61a810c6f8b9083558c2e31369f859d
#
_entry.id   b61a810c6f8b9083558c2e31369f859d
#
_cell.length_a   1.000
_cell.length_b   1.000
_cell.length_c   1.000
_cell.angle_alpha   90.00
_cell.angle_beta   90.00
_cell.angle_gamma   90.00
#
_symmetry.space_group_name_H-M   'P 1'
#
loop_
_entity.id
_entity.type
_entity.pdbx_description
1 polymer ?
#
loop_
_entity_poly.entity_id
_entity_poly.type
_entity_poly.pdbx_seq_one_letter_code
_entity_poly.pdbx_strand_id
1 'polypeptide(L)'
;MVKNDKKNDKKRPKIGIALGGGMARGCAHVGVLRELERNDIPIDLIAGTSVGSLIGGAYAAGLTPDQIEQLALKISWNDLGRVTISKLGFYNSERTEDYVRKHFPVTEFEKTRVPFGAVATDLQTGRMVIFTEGSLPLAIRASCAMPVFYTPVMVNGRMMVDGGLVGHVPASVARLMGADIVIAVDINSQHLPIPPPTHLFTVMSQALSVMGRTAVQYLYADADIVVCPKIEHVRPDDLSKAAEMISAGEEAVRRMAQKIKLSLEPRRQGLFKRIFSRDPEYDKRRLTMLSE
;
A
#
# COMPACT_ATOMS: atom_id res chain seq x y z
N MET A 1 -35.99 -41.98 -2.74
CA MET A 1 -35.43 -40.91 -1.89
C MET A 1 -34.06 -40.54 -2.43
N VAL A 2 -33.98 -39.49 -3.20
CA VAL A 2 -32.72 -38.98 -3.76
C VAL A 2 -32.14 -38.05 -2.72
N LYS A 3 -30.97 -38.38 -2.15
CA LYS A 3 -30.23 -37.51 -1.27
C LYS A 3 -29.66 -36.36 -2.11
N ASN A 4 -30.19 -35.17 -1.89
CA ASN A 4 -29.66 -33.93 -2.40
C ASN A 4 -28.34 -33.63 -1.65
N ASP A 5 -27.22 -34.07 -2.18
CA ASP A 5 -25.90 -33.60 -1.75
C ASP A 5 -25.75 -32.13 -2.18
N LYS A 6 -26.17 -31.22 -1.31
CA LYS A 6 -25.75 -29.81 -1.41
C LYS A 6 -24.23 -29.78 -1.29
N LYS A 7 -23.51 -29.77 -2.42
CA LYS A 7 -22.11 -29.35 -2.50
C LYS A 7 -22.03 -27.96 -1.85
N ASN A 8 -21.47 -27.94 -0.66
CA ASN A 8 -21.16 -26.72 0.06
C ASN A 8 -19.97 -26.08 -0.69
N ASP A 9 -20.27 -25.21 -1.66
CA ASP A 9 -19.26 -24.39 -2.36
C ASP A 9 -18.64 -23.44 -1.33
N LYS A 10 -17.69 -23.96 -0.56
CA LYS A 10 -16.88 -23.14 0.34
C LYS A 10 -16.03 -22.23 -0.53
N LYS A 11 -16.50 -21.01 -0.74
CA LYS A 11 -15.77 -19.93 -1.40
C LYS A 11 -14.39 -19.82 -0.75
N ARG A 12 -13.31 -19.82 -1.55
CA ARG A 12 -11.96 -19.62 -1.02
C ARG A 12 -11.86 -18.27 -0.26
N PRO A 13 -10.96 -18.14 0.70
CA PRO A 13 -10.75 -16.87 1.38
C PRO A 13 -10.31 -15.77 0.37
N LYS A 14 -10.82 -14.55 0.57
CA LYS A 14 -10.39 -13.37 -0.18
C LYS A 14 -9.04 -12.89 0.34
N ILE A 15 -8.11 -12.65 -0.57
CA ILE A 15 -6.76 -12.20 -0.26
C ILE A 15 -6.63 -10.72 -0.56
N GLY A 16 -6.31 -9.94 0.47
CA GLY A 16 -5.98 -8.53 0.36
C GLY A 16 -4.47 -8.30 0.47
N ILE A 17 -3.94 -7.46 -0.41
CA ILE A 17 -2.55 -7.04 -0.36
C ILE A 17 -2.47 -5.62 0.18
N ALA A 18 -1.69 -5.41 1.23
CA ALA A 18 -1.45 -4.09 1.80
C ALA A 18 -0.03 -3.63 1.45
N LEU A 19 0.10 -2.65 0.55
CA LEU A 19 1.37 -2.13 0.05
C LEU A 19 1.77 -0.87 0.82
N GLY A 20 2.86 -0.95 1.56
CA GLY A 20 3.35 0.16 2.39
C GLY A 20 4.00 1.30 1.61
N GLY A 21 4.15 2.46 2.27
CA GLY A 21 4.91 3.61 1.77
C GLY A 21 6.42 3.39 1.82
N GLY A 22 7.20 4.24 1.11
CA GLY A 22 8.67 4.14 1.19
C GLY A 22 9.44 4.74 0.02
N MET A 23 8.90 5.72 -0.68
CA MET A 23 9.55 6.44 -1.80
C MET A 23 10.04 5.48 -2.90
N ALA A 24 11.32 5.60 -3.36
CA ALA A 24 11.89 4.74 -4.40
C ALA A 24 11.88 3.25 -4.03
N ARG A 25 11.96 2.90 -2.74
CA ARG A 25 11.88 1.51 -2.27
C ARG A 25 10.59 0.80 -2.70
N GLY A 26 9.56 1.55 -3.09
CA GLY A 26 8.32 1.04 -3.65
C GLY A 26 8.49 0.17 -4.88
N CYS A 27 9.61 0.27 -5.62
CA CYS A 27 9.91 -0.64 -6.72
C CYS A 27 9.89 -2.12 -6.28
N ALA A 28 10.18 -2.42 -5.01
CA ALA A 28 10.08 -3.78 -4.49
C ALA A 28 8.66 -4.36 -4.56
N HIS A 29 7.62 -3.53 -4.48
CA HIS A 29 6.24 -3.99 -4.61
C HIS A 29 5.96 -4.63 -5.97
N VAL A 30 6.63 -4.17 -7.04
CA VAL A 30 6.50 -4.77 -8.38
C VAL A 30 6.93 -6.24 -8.36
N GLY A 31 8.09 -6.52 -7.75
CA GLY A 31 8.59 -7.89 -7.59
C GLY A 31 7.66 -8.74 -6.72
N VAL A 32 7.11 -8.15 -5.66
CA VAL A 32 6.13 -8.85 -4.79
C VAL A 32 4.90 -9.25 -5.61
N LEU A 33 4.28 -8.32 -6.33
CA LEU A 33 3.08 -8.60 -7.14
C LEU A 33 3.35 -9.66 -8.21
N ARG A 34 4.50 -9.58 -8.90
CA ARG A 34 4.93 -10.55 -9.90
C ARG A 34 5.08 -11.95 -9.32
N GLU A 35 5.74 -12.07 -8.19
CA GLU A 35 6.00 -13.38 -7.61
C GLU A 35 4.76 -14.01 -6.96
N LEU A 36 3.81 -13.17 -6.48
CA LEU A 36 2.49 -13.64 -6.07
C LEU A 36 1.73 -14.26 -7.27
N GLU A 37 1.72 -13.58 -8.44
CA GLU A 37 1.10 -14.11 -9.67
C GLU A 37 1.78 -15.40 -10.13
N ARG A 38 3.13 -15.44 -10.16
CA ARG A 38 3.89 -16.66 -10.57
C ARG A 38 3.62 -17.86 -9.67
N ASN A 39 3.24 -17.63 -8.45
CA ASN A 39 2.88 -18.68 -7.50
C ASN A 39 1.38 -19.00 -7.47
N ASP A 40 0.57 -18.45 -8.38
CA ASP A 40 -0.89 -18.62 -8.42
C ASP A 40 -1.57 -18.16 -7.12
N ILE A 41 -0.99 -17.16 -6.43
CA ILE A 41 -1.59 -16.56 -5.24
C ILE A 41 -2.53 -15.45 -5.72
N PRO A 42 -3.84 -15.60 -5.54
CA PRO A 42 -4.80 -14.62 -6.05
C PRO A 42 -4.72 -13.31 -5.27
N ILE A 43 -4.96 -12.20 -5.97
CA ILE A 43 -5.03 -10.85 -5.41
C ILE A 43 -6.47 -10.36 -5.61
N ASP A 44 -7.28 -10.40 -4.54
CA ASP A 44 -8.70 -10.07 -4.61
C ASP A 44 -8.98 -8.59 -4.34
N LEU A 45 -8.09 -7.92 -3.62
CA LEU A 45 -8.13 -6.48 -3.37
C LEU A 45 -6.76 -5.95 -2.95
N ILE A 46 -6.54 -4.65 -3.14
CA ILE A 46 -5.30 -3.98 -2.77
C ILE A 46 -5.60 -2.73 -1.96
N ALA A 47 -4.86 -2.52 -0.88
CA ALA A 47 -4.76 -1.24 -0.18
C ALA A 47 -3.33 -0.70 -0.30
N GLY A 48 -3.16 0.57 -0.63
CA GLY A 48 -1.86 1.17 -0.85
C GLY A 48 -1.68 2.50 -0.14
N THR A 49 -0.48 2.74 0.38
CA THR A 49 -0.07 4.02 0.97
C THR A 49 1.11 4.58 0.20
N SER A 50 1.08 5.88 -0.15
CA SER A 50 2.18 6.57 -0.82
C SER A 50 2.60 5.83 -2.11
N VAL A 51 3.89 5.48 -2.27
CA VAL A 51 4.34 4.67 -3.40
C VAL A 51 3.58 3.34 -3.51
N GLY A 52 3.13 2.75 -2.40
CA GLY A 52 2.26 1.57 -2.42
C GLY A 52 0.92 1.84 -3.09
N SER A 53 0.40 3.09 -3.01
CA SER A 53 -0.80 3.49 -3.76
C SER A 53 -0.51 3.66 -5.25
N LEU A 54 0.67 4.14 -5.63
CA LEU A 54 1.06 4.28 -7.03
C LEU A 54 1.22 2.91 -7.71
N ILE A 55 1.96 1.99 -7.09
CA ILE A 55 2.19 0.64 -7.64
C ILE A 55 0.92 -0.21 -7.56
N GLY A 56 0.22 -0.19 -6.42
CA GLY A 56 -1.03 -0.92 -6.23
C GLY A 56 -2.15 -0.42 -7.16
N GLY A 57 -2.24 0.91 -7.32
CA GLY A 57 -3.17 1.54 -8.27
C GLY A 57 -2.87 1.19 -9.72
N ALA A 58 -1.59 1.13 -10.12
CA ALA A 58 -1.17 0.70 -11.45
C ALA A 58 -1.61 -0.75 -11.74
N TYR A 59 -1.39 -1.64 -10.79
CA TYR A 59 -1.82 -3.03 -10.88
C TYR A 59 -3.34 -3.17 -10.91
N ALA A 60 -4.03 -2.46 -10.00
CA ALA A 60 -5.49 -2.45 -9.95
C ALA A 60 -6.12 -1.89 -11.22
N ALA A 61 -5.50 -0.88 -11.82
CA ALA A 61 -5.90 -0.31 -13.12
C ALA A 61 -5.71 -1.29 -14.29
N GLY A 62 -5.01 -2.41 -14.11
CA GLY A 62 -4.87 -3.46 -15.10
C GLY A 62 -3.48 -3.60 -15.73
N LEU A 63 -2.49 -2.82 -15.29
CA LEU A 63 -1.12 -3.04 -15.72
C LEU A 63 -0.58 -4.35 -15.15
N THR A 64 0.17 -5.10 -15.97
CA THR A 64 0.90 -6.27 -15.49
C THR A 64 2.14 -5.87 -14.70
N PRO A 65 2.69 -6.72 -13.82
CA PRO A 65 3.93 -6.42 -13.11
C PRO A 65 5.08 -6.06 -14.05
N ASP A 66 5.16 -6.70 -15.26
CA ASP A 66 6.20 -6.37 -16.25
C ASP A 66 6.02 -4.98 -16.85
N GLN A 67 4.79 -4.55 -17.10
CA GLN A 67 4.50 -3.18 -17.54
C GLN A 67 4.81 -2.15 -16.45
N ILE A 68 4.50 -2.47 -15.19
CA ILE A 68 4.82 -1.59 -14.05
C ILE A 68 6.35 -1.49 -13.89
N GLU A 69 7.10 -2.58 -14.04
CA GLU A 69 8.57 -2.55 -14.05
C GLU A 69 9.11 -1.63 -15.12
N GLN A 70 8.61 -1.71 -16.36
CA GLN A 70 9.04 -0.83 -17.45
C GLN A 70 8.83 0.65 -17.13
N LEU A 71 7.77 0.98 -16.39
CA LEU A 71 7.53 2.32 -15.89
C LEU A 71 8.49 2.67 -14.74
N ALA A 72 8.68 1.77 -13.78
CA ALA A 72 9.55 1.96 -12.63
C ALA A 72 11.03 2.15 -13.00
N LEU A 73 11.50 1.49 -14.07
CA LEU A 73 12.87 1.64 -14.57
C LEU A 73 13.11 2.97 -15.31
N LYS A 74 12.06 3.68 -15.74
CA LYS A 74 12.14 4.92 -16.51
C LYS A 74 11.74 6.16 -15.72
N ILE A 75 11.01 5.98 -14.62
CA ILE A 75 10.48 7.09 -13.83
C ILE A 75 11.60 7.89 -13.18
N SER A 76 11.41 9.18 -13.11
CA SER A 76 12.27 10.13 -12.40
C SER A 76 11.45 10.96 -11.41
N TRP A 77 12.10 11.60 -10.44
CA TRP A 77 11.41 12.51 -9.51
C TRP A 77 10.75 13.69 -10.23
N ASN A 78 11.29 14.10 -11.38
CA ASN A 78 10.69 15.15 -12.21
C ASN A 78 9.36 14.76 -12.83
N ASP A 79 9.08 13.46 -12.99
CA ASP A 79 7.80 12.96 -13.50
C ASP A 79 6.70 13.02 -12.44
N LEU A 80 7.08 13.08 -11.16
CA LEU A 80 6.15 13.05 -10.04
C LEU A 80 5.92 14.44 -9.40
N GLY A 81 6.86 15.36 -9.56
CA GLY A 81 6.75 16.67 -8.95
C GLY A 81 7.47 17.77 -9.70
N ARG A 82 7.06 19.01 -9.45
CA ARG A 82 7.68 20.23 -9.97
C ARG A 82 8.01 21.15 -8.82
N VAL A 83 9.21 21.73 -8.83
CA VAL A 83 9.60 22.79 -7.89
C VAL A 83 8.58 23.93 -7.94
N THR A 84 8.11 24.36 -6.80
CA THR A 84 7.13 25.43 -6.67
C THR A 84 7.54 26.48 -5.64
N ILE A 85 7.10 27.71 -5.83
CA ILE A 85 7.23 28.79 -4.84
C ILE A 85 5.98 28.73 -3.95
N SER A 86 6.04 27.95 -2.87
CA SER A 86 4.93 27.80 -1.93
C SER A 86 5.43 27.82 -0.49
N LYS A 87 4.61 28.37 0.42
CA LYS A 87 4.87 28.29 1.87
C LYS A 87 4.53 26.92 2.47
N LEU A 88 3.85 26.04 1.70
CA LEU A 88 3.30 24.77 2.17
C LEU A 88 4.10 23.54 1.72
N GLY A 89 5.11 23.70 0.86
CA GLY A 89 5.94 22.61 0.37
C GLY A 89 6.86 23.07 -0.76
N PHE A 90 7.88 22.28 -1.06
CA PHE A 90 8.89 22.61 -2.08
C PHE A 90 8.49 22.18 -3.49
N TYR A 91 7.60 21.20 -3.60
CA TYR A 91 7.16 20.64 -4.87
C TYR A 91 5.64 20.62 -4.97
N ASN A 92 5.12 20.94 -6.15
CA ASN A 92 3.74 20.65 -6.53
C ASN A 92 3.70 19.25 -7.17
N SER A 93 2.76 18.41 -6.73
CA SER A 93 2.62 17.02 -7.17
C SER A 93 1.57 16.81 -8.28
N GLU A 94 1.13 17.86 -8.99
CA GLU A 94 0.18 17.74 -10.13
C GLU A 94 0.70 16.79 -11.21
N ARG A 95 2.00 16.78 -11.43
CA ARG A 95 2.64 15.83 -12.35
C ARG A 95 2.38 14.36 -12.01
N THR A 96 2.16 14.04 -10.74
CA THR A 96 1.75 12.68 -10.35
C THR A 96 0.39 12.31 -10.97
N GLU A 97 -0.57 13.23 -11.00
CA GLU A 97 -1.85 13.00 -11.69
C GLU A 97 -1.66 12.83 -13.20
N ASP A 98 -0.86 13.71 -13.81
CA ASP A 98 -0.56 13.65 -15.25
C ASP A 98 0.14 12.32 -15.60
N TYR A 99 1.07 11.88 -14.76
CA TYR A 99 1.76 10.61 -14.91
C TYR A 99 0.79 9.42 -14.87
N VAL A 100 -0.11 9.40 -13.89
CA VAL A 100 -1.14 8.36 -13.76
C VAL A 100 -2.08 8.39 -14.97
N ARG A 101 -2.60 9.57 -15.37
CA ARG A 101 -3.49 9.72 -16.54
C ARG A 101 -2.84 9.24 -17.84
N LYS A 102 -1.54 9.45 -17.98
CA LYS A 102 -0.78 9.07 -19.18
C LYS A 102 -0.50 7.57 -19.27
N HIS A 103 -0.25 6.92 -18.14
CA HIS A 103 0.30 5.57 -18.15
C HIS A 103 -0.66 4.48 -17.66
N PHE A 104 -1.74 4.84 -16.96
CA PHE A 104 -2.69 3.85 -16.46
C PHE A 104 -3.83 3.62 -17.45
N PRO A 105 -4.27 2.38 -17.66
CA PRO A 105 -5.36 2.05 -18.57
C PRO A 105 -6.71 2.68 -18.18
N VAL A 106 -6.93 2.86 -16.87
CA VAL A 106 -8.14 3.48 -16.31
C VAL A 106 -7.76 4.49 -15.22
N THR A 107 -8.61 5.51 -15.05
CA THR A 107 -8.37 6.64 -14.13
C THR A 107 -9.47 6.82 -13.09
N GLU A 108 -10.37 5.84 -12.98
CA GLU A 108 -11.48 5.83 -12.02
C GLU A 108 -11.44 4.52 -11.24
N PHE A 109 -11.69 4.59 -9.92
CA PHE A 109 -11.70 3.41 -9.05
C PHE A 109 -12.70 2.35 -9.52
N GLU A 110 -13.87 2.77 -10.00
CA GLU A 110 -14.97 1.91 -10.42
C GLU A 110 -14.61 1.06 -11.65
N LYS A 111 -13.58 1.46 -12.38
CA LYS A 111 -13.10 0.77 -13.59
C LYS A 111 -11.88 -0.12 -13.33
N THR A 112 -11.39 -0.17 -12.10
CA THR A 112 -10.24 -1.00 -11.75
C THR A 112 -10.58 -2.49 -11.84
N ARG A 113 -9.62 -3.28 -12.33
CA ARG A 113 -9.74 -4.74 -12.44
C ARG A 113 -9.83 -5.42 -11.06
N VAL A 114 -9.13 -4.85 -10.08
CA VAL A 114 -9.07 -5.32 -8.71
C VAL A 114 -9.54 -4.18 -7.80
N PRO A 115 -10.46 -4.40 -6.86
CA PRO A 115 -10.84 -3.42 -5.86
C PRO A 115 -9.61 -2.79 -5.19
N PHE A 116 -9.56 -1.47 -5.18
CA PHE A 116 -8.40 -0.74 -4.71
C PHE A 116 -8.78 0.32 -3.68
N GLY A 117 -7.90 0.51 -2.67
CA GLY A 117 -8.01 1.58 -1.69
C GLY A 117 -6.70 2.35 -1.57
N ALA A 118 -6.72 3.66 -1.82
CA ALA A 118 -5.58 4.55 -1.60
C ALA A 118 -5.73 5.27 -0.26
N VAL A 119 -4.68 5.27 0.56
CA VAL A 119 -4.69 5.83 1.90
C VAL A 119 -4.00 7.19 1.92
N ALA A 120 -4.68 8.20 2.45
CA ALA A 120 -4.13 9.51 2.73
C ALA A 120 -4.42 9.92 4.18
N THR A 121 -3.87 11.06 4.59
CA THR A 121 -4.10 11.68 5.90
C THR A 121 -4.76 13.03 5.71
N ASP A 122 -5.87 13.28 6.38
CA ASP A 122 -6.41 14.62 6.56
C ASP A 122 -5.51 15.38 7.54
N LEU A 123 -4.81 16.40 7.04
CA LEU A 123 -3.83 17.14 7.83
C LEU A 123 -4.47 17.95 8.96
N GLN A 124 -5.73 18.34 8.82
CA GLN A 124 -6.42 19.18 9.81
C GLN A 124 -6.93 18.37 11.00
N THR A 125 -7.37 17.12 10.73
CA THR A 125 -7.96 16.26 11.77
C THR A 125 -7.03 15.15 12.25
N GLY A 126 -5.95 14.86 11.51
CA GLY A 126 -5.07 13.72 11.73
C GLY A 126 -5.74 12.37 11.42
N ARG A 127 -6.92 12.36 10.80
CA ARG A 127 -7.65 11.12 10.49
C ARG A 127 -7.15 10.49 9.20
N MET A 128 -7.20 9.16 9.16
CA MET A 128 -7.01 8.39 7.94
C MET A 128 -8.18 8.64 6.99
N VAL A 129 -7.86 8.85 5.71
CA VAL A 129 -8.82 8.94 4.61
C VAL A 129 -8.53 7.82 3.64
N ILE A 130 -9.55 7.03 3.28
CA ILE A 130 -9.46 5.92 2.34
C ILE A 130 -10.26 6.28 1.11
N PHE A 131 -9.58 6.40 -0.03
CA PHE A 131 -10.20 6.61 -1.33
C PHE A 131 -10.49 5.26 -1.98
N THR A 132 -11.74 4.99 -2.30
CA THR A 132 -12.19 3.76 -2.98
C THR A 132 -13.11 4.04 -4.16
N GLU A 133 -13.37 5.32 -4.45
CA GLU A 133 -14.26 5.78 -5.52
C GLU A 133 -13.74 7.08 -6.17
N GLY A 134 -14.21 7.38 -7.38
CA GLY A 134 -13.91 8.58 -8.11
C GLY A 134 -12.52 8.58 -8.78
N SER A 135 -11.78 9.69 -8.69
CA SER A 135 -10.53 9.92 -9.41
C SER A 135 -9.34 9.17 -8.81
N LEU A 136 -8.87 8.14 -9.49
CA LEU A 136 -7.66 7.38 -9.13
C LEU A 136 -6.38 8.26 -9.12
N PRO A 137 -6.12 9.11 -10.15
CA PRO A 137 -4.96 10.02 -10.14
C PRO A 137 -4.93 10.97 -8.95
N LEU A 138 -6.06 11.60 -8.61
CA LEU A 138 -6.17 12.51 -7.48
C LEU A 138 -5.91 11.80 -6.14
N ALA A 139 -6.47 10.61 -5.95
CA ALA A 139 -6.27 9.82 -4.75
C ALA A 139 -4.82 9.37 -4.56
N ILE A 140 -4.16 8.89 -5.64
CA ILE A 140 -2.75 8.52 -5.62
C ILE A 140 -1.89 9.75 -5.32
N ARG A 141 -2.16 10.90 -5.94
CA ARG A 141 -1.47 12.15 -5.65
C ARG A 141 -1.60 12.54 -4.18
N ALA A 142 -2.81 12.49 -3.62
CA ALA A 142 -3.06 12.79 -2.20
C ALA A 142 -2.30 11.82 -1.29
N SER A 143 -2.33 10.53 -1.61
CA SER A 143 -1.61 9.48 -0.88
C SER A 143 -0.08 9.64 -0.92
N CYS A 144 0.47 10.25 -1.98
CA CYS A 144 1.91 10.49 -2.17
C CYS A 144 2.35 11.90 -1.74
N ALA A 145 1.46 12.74 -1.21
CA ALA A 145 1.78 14.11 -0.84
C ALA A 145 2.56 14.19 0.49
N MET A 146 3.81 13.70 0.47
CA MET A 146 4.67 13.67 1.66
C MET A 146 4.92 15.08 2.19
N PRO A 147 4.57 15.37 3.48
CA PRO A 147 4.75 16.69 4.07
C PRO A 147 6.19 17.19 3.93
N VAL A 148 6.36 18.50 3.85
CA VAL A 148 7.63 19.21 3.60
C VAL A 148 8.09 19.09 2.15
N PHE A 149 8.03 17.91 1.52
CA PHE A 149 8.40 17.75 0.10
C PHE A 149 7.30 18.31 -0.80
N TYR A 150 6.10 17.79 -0.68
CA TYR A 150 4.97 18.18 -1.52
C TYR A 150 4.00 19.10 -0.80
N THR A 151 3.38 19.99 -1.56
CA THR A 151 2.25 20.77 -1.07
C THR A 151 1.07 19.84 -0.77
N PRO A 152 0.29 20.09 0.31
CA PRO A 152 -0.94 19.34 0.57
C PRO A 152 -1.90 19.40 -0.63
N VAL A 153 -2.64 18.32 -0.85
CA VAL A 153 -3.62 18.20 -1.93
C VAL A 153 -5.02 18.51 -1.38
N MET A 154 -5.70 19.48 -2.01
CA MET A 154 -7.06 19.81 -1.63
C MET A 154 -8.04 18.82 -2.25
N VAL A 155 -8.82 18.13 -1.41
CA VAL A 155 -9.88 17.20 -1.83
C VAL A 155 -11.13 17.53 -1.02
N ASN A 156 -12.21 17.92 -1.69
CA ASN A 156 -13.49 18.28 -1.08
C ASN A 156 -13.35 19.28 0.10
N GLY A 157 -12.50 20.30 -0.06
CA GLY A 157 -12.26 21.33 0.95
C GLY A 157 -11.34 20.92 2.11
N ARG A 158 -10.79 19.70 2.10
CA ARG A 158 -9.89 19.16 3.12
C ARG A 158 -8.46 19.05 2.58
N MET A 159 -7.48 19.34 3.42
CA MET A 159 -6.05 19.21 3.08
C MET A 159 -5.57 17.78 3.29
N MET A 160 -5.28 17.07 2.20
CA MET A 160 -4.71 15.71 2.23
C MET A 160 -3.20 15.75 2.12
N VAL A 161 -2.57 14.90 2.92
CA VAL A 161 -1.13 14.60 2.87
C VAL A 161 -0.92 13.08 2.86
N ASP A 162 0.33 12.65 2.70
CA ASP A 162 0.72 11.24 2.61
C ASP A 162 0.10 10.40 3.73
N GLY A 163 -0.46 9.25 3.33
CA GLY A 163 -1.09 8.31 4.25
C GLY A 163 -0.11 7.67 5.23
N GLY A 164 1.19 7.74 4.98
CA GLY A 164 2.24 7.19 5.84
C GLY A 164 2.28 7.77 7.25
N LEU A 165 1.65 8.93 7.49
CA LEU A 165 1.54 9.51 8.83
C LEU A 165 0.64 8.69 9.76
N VAL A 166 -0.40 8.05 9.22
CA VAL A 166 -1.43 7.34 10.02
C VAL A 166 -1.60 5.87 9.62
N GLY A 167 -1.15 5.49 8.43
CA GLY A 167 -1.32 4.13 7.89
C GLY A 167 -0.19 3.74 6.96
N HIS A 168 1.05 3.70 7.47
CA HIS A 168 2.24 3.42 6.65
C HIS A 168 2.17 2.10 5.90
N VAL A 169 1.67 1.03 6.54
CA VAL A 169 1.34 -0.26 5.91
C VAL A 169 -0.16 -0.50 6.14
N PRO A 170 -1.02 -0.37 5.11
CA PRO A 170 -2.47 -0.28 5.28
C PRO A 170 -3.16 -1.64 5.44
N ALA A 171 -2.67 -2.51 6.34
CA ALA A 171 -3.23 -3.85 6.57
C ALA A 171 -4.67 -3.77 7.09
N SER A 172 -4.95 -2.81 8.00
CA SER A 172 -6.31 -2.58 8.49
C SER A 172 -7.28 -2.18 7.38
N VAL A 173 -6.81 -1.40 6.41
CA VAL A 173 -7.63 -0.98 5.26
C VAL A 173 -7.96 -2.17 4.37
N ALA A 174 -6.98 -3.03 4.05
CA ALA A 174 -7.25 -4.27 3.31
C ALA A 174 -8.27 -5.16 4.04
N ARG A 175 -8.20 -5.23 5.38
CA ARG A 175 -9.18 -5.94 6.20
C ARG A 175 -10.56 -5.32 6.11
N LEU A 176 -10.67 -3.99 6.21
CA LEU A 176 -11.92 -3.23 6.08
C LEU A 176 -12.57 -3.39 4.70
N MET A 177 -11.76 -3.50 3.65
CA MET A 177 -12.22 -3.77 2.28
C MET A 177 -12.71 -5.21 2.09
N GLY A 178 -12.63 -6.06 3.12
CA GLY A 178 -13.20 -7.40 3.14
C GLY A 178 -12.23 -8.54 2.83
N ALA A 179 -10.93 -8.35 3.06
CA ALA A 179 -9.97 -9.42 2.98
C ALA A 179 -10.14 -10.41 4.14
N ASP A 180 -10.22 -11.71 3.83
CA ASP A 180 -10.17 -12.79 4.81
C ASP A 180 -8.73 -13.07 5.25
N ILE A 181 -7.78 -12.87 4.35
CA ILE A 181 -6.34 -13.00 4.58
C ILE A 181 -5.66 -11.73 4.06
N VAL A 182 -4.84 -11.10 4.91
CA VAL A 182 -4.08 -9.89 4.55
C VAL A 182 -2.59 -10.21 4.49
N ILE A 183 -2.02 -9.99 3.30
CA ILE A 183 -0.57 -10.01 3.08
C ILE A 183 -0.09 -8.55 3.10
N ALA A 184 0.59 -8.16 4.16
CA ALA A 184 1.20 -6.85 4.29
C ALA A 184 2.61 -6.85 3.72
N VAL A 185 2.95 -5.83 2.94
CA VAL A 185 4.29 -5.64 2.35
C VAL A 185 4.91 -4.40 2.96
N ASP A 186 5.92 -4.60 3.81
CA ASP A 186 6.68 -3.52 4.43
C ASP A 186 8.08 -3.42 3.83
N ILE A 187 8.30 -2.31 3.14
CA ILE A 187 9.57 -1.99 2.47
C ILE A 187 10.50 -1.13 3.35
N ASN A 188 10.13 -0.88 4.60
CA ASN A 188 10.90 -0.11 5.59
C ASN A 188 11.07 -0.83 6.94
N SER A 189 10.78 -2.13 7.02
CA SER A 189 10.77 -2.92 8.26
C SER A 189 12.14 -3.04 8.94
N GLN A 190 13.22 -2.91 8.20
CA GLN A 190 14.58 -3.12 8.73
C GLN A 190 15.25 -1.78 9.08
N HIS A 191 15.89 -1.76 10.24
CA HIS A 191 16.47 -0.56 10.83
C HIS A 191 17.98 -0.58 10.66
N LEU A 192 18.49 -0.12 9.52
CA LEU A 192 19.88 0.29 9.45
C LEU A 192 20.04 1.71 10.05
N PRO A 193 21.18 1.99 10.67
CA PRO A 193 21.48 3.35 11.08
C PRO A 193 21.40 4.28 9.87
N ILE A 194 20.53 5.28 9.94
CA ILE A 194 20.45 6.31 8.92
C ILE A 194 21.61 7.29 9.15
N PRO A 195 22.32 7.74 8.10
CA PRO A 195 23.36 8.74 8.25
C PRO A 195 22.86 9.97 9.02
N PRO A 196 23.69 10.63 9.83
CA PRO A 196 23.30 11.84 10.55
C PRO A 196 22.72 12.88 9.59
N PRO A 197 21.63 13.56 9.95
CA PRO A 197 21.05 14.60 9.11
C PRO A 197 21.99 15.81 9.03
N THR A 198 22.13 16.37 7.84
CA THR A 198 23.05 17.49 7.59
C THR A 198 22.39 18.87 7.53
N HIS A 199 21.05 18.91 7.44
CA HIS A 199 20.26 20.15 7.38
C HIS A 199 18.84 19.91 7.87
N LEU A 200 18.11 20.99 8.20
CA LEU A 200 16.79 20.98 8.82
C LEU A 200 15.80 20.06 8.07
N PHE A 201 15.81 20.09 6.75
CA PHE A 201 14.95 19.25 5.92
C PHE A 201 15.17 17.74 6.14
N THR A 202 16.44 17.30 6.21
CA THR A 202 16.76 15.89 6.50
C THR A 202 16.41 15.52 7.93
N VAL A 203 16.52 16.44 8.91
CA VAL A 203 16.03 16.23 10.29
C VAL A 203 14.53 15.94 10.28
N MET A 204 13.73 16.79 9.63
CA MET A 204 12.26 16.64 9.58
C MET A 204 11.87 15.35 8.86
N SER A 205 12.48 15.05 7.73
CA SER A 205 12.23 13.82 6.97
C SER A 205 12.55 12.56 7.79
N GLN A 206 13.67 12.56 8.49
CA GLN A 206 14.04 11.44 9.36
C GLN A 206 13.09 11.30 10.57
N ALA A 207 12.68 12.43 11.18
CA ALA A 207 11.72 12.42 12.28
C ALA A 207 10.37 11.81 11.85
N LEU A 208 9.83 12.23 10.70
CA LEU A 208 8.60 11.63 10.13
C LEU A 208 8.77 10.13 9.85
N SER A 209 9.92 9.72 9.33
CA SER A 209 10.24 8.31 9.07
C SER A 209 10.32 7.50 10.36
N VAL A 210 10.89 8.06 11.44
CA VAL A 210 10.95 7.41 12.76
C VAL A 210 9.55 7.25 13.34
N MET A 211 8.73 8.30 13.30
CA MET A 211 7.33 8.26 13.79
C MET A 211 6.51 7.20 13.02
N GLY A 212 6.59 7.18 11.70
CA GLY A 212 5.90 6.18 10.88
C GLY A 212 6.30 4.74 11.24
N ARG A 213 7.59 4.49 11.48
CA ARG A 213 8.11 3.18 11.87
C ARG A 213 7.64 2.74 13.27
N THR A 214 7.57 3.65 14.22
CA THR A 214 7.07 3.33 15.57
C THR A 214 5.61 2.90 15.55
N ALA A 215 4.80 3.48 14.67
CA ALA A 215 3.39 3.12 14.49
C ALA A 215 3.19 1.75 13.79
N VAL A 216 4.16 1.28 13.00
CA VAL A 216 4.05 0.06 12.18
C VAL A 216 3.73 -1.18 13.01
N GLN A 217 4.25 -1.32 14.22
CA GLN A 217 3.96 -2.49 15.08
C GLN A 217 2.47 -2.66 15.36
N TYR A 218 1.73 -1.56 15.48
CA TYR A 218 0.27 -1.59 15.64
C TYR A 218 -0.45 -1.88 14.32
N LEU A 219 0.16 -1.52 13.18
CA LEU A 219 -0.42 -1.71 11.85
C LEU A 219 -0.35 -3.18 11.39
N TYR A 220 0.59 -3.97 11.92
CA TYR A 220 0.68 -5.41 11.63
C TYR A 220 -0.39 -6.25 12.33
N ALA A 221 -1.10 -5.71 13.32
CA ALA A 221 -2.14 -6.44 14.04
C ALA A 221 -3.25 -6.99 13.11
N ASP A 222 -3.45 -6.36 11.95
CA ASP A 222 -4.44 -6.76 10.95
C ASP A 222 -3.85 -7.61 9.81
N ALA A 223 -2.54 -7.85 9.80
CA ALA A 223 -1.87 -8.69 8.80
C ALA A 223 -1.79 -10.14 9.27
N ASP A 224 -2.11 -11.09 8.39
CA ASP A 224 -1.87 -12.53 8.62
C ASP A 224 -0.45 -12.91 8.22
N ILE A 225 0.09 -12.23 7.22
CA ILE A 225 1.43 -12.47 6.67
C ILE A 225 2.08 -11.11 6.43
N VAL A 226 3.35 -10.98 6.83
CA VAL A 226 4.17 -9.79 6.55
C VAL A 226 5.33 -10.19 5.66
N VAL A 227 5.43 -9.54 4.50
CA VAL A 227 6.52 -9.70 3.54
C VAL A 227 7.44 -8.50 3.64
N CYS A 228 8.71 -8.74 3.93
CA CYS A 228 9.73 -7.71 4.10
C CYS A 228 10.87 -7.96 3.09
N PRO A 229 10.89 -7.26 1.94
CA PRO A 229 12.02 -7.27 1.02
C PRO A 229 13.30 -6.75 1.70
N LYS A 230 14.44 -7.39 1.45
CA LYS A 230 15.74 -6.99 2.01
C LYS A 230 16.37 -5.88 1.17
N ILE A 231 15.95 -4.65 1.43
CA ILE A 231 16.39 -3.43 0.70
C ILE A 231 16.82 -2.31 1.62
N GLU A 232 17.15 -2.61 2.86
CA GLU A 232 17.57 -1.65 3.88
C GLU A 232 18.78 -0.83 3.49
N HIS A 233 19.69 -1.41 2.70
CA HIS A 233 20.91 -0.76 2.19
C HIS A 233 20.64 0.23 1.06
N VAL A 234 19.45 0.18 0.44
CA VAL A 234 19.06 1.13 -0.61
C VAL A 234 18.50 2.39 0.01
N ARG A 235 19.00 3.56 -0.41
CA ARG A 235 18.46 4.83 0.04
C ARG A 235 17.01 5.01 -0.43
N PRO A 236 16.13 5.61 0.39
CA PRO A 236 14.72 5.81 0.00
C PRO A 236 14.52 6.70 -1.25
N ASP A 237 15.52 7.51 -1.61
CA ASP A 237 15.47 8.43 -2.75
C ASP A 237 16.18 7.90 -4.02
N ASP A 238 16.77 6.70 -3.97
CA ASP A 238 17.59 6.15 -5.04
C ASP A 238 16.78 5.28 -6.01
N LEU A 239 16.24 5.90 -7.06
CA LEU A 239 15.55 5.20 -8.15
C LEU A 239 16.49 4.38 -9.05
N SER A 240 17.82 4.64 -9.04
CA SER A 240 18.77 3.90 -9.89
C SER A 240 18.85 2.41 -9.52
N LYS A 241 18.41 2.05 -8.31
CA LYS A 241 18.37 0.70 -7.77
C LYS A 241 17.04 -0.03 -8.00
N ALA A 242 16.19 0.47 -8.90
CA ALA A 242 14.87 -0.10 -9.14
C ALA A 242 14.90 -1.61 -9.44
N ALA A 243 15.77 -2.06 -10.34
CA ALA A 243 15.89 -3.48 -10.70
C ALA A 243 16.30 -4.36 -9.50
N GLU A 244 17.23 -3.87 -8.66
CA GLU A 244 17.68 -4.56 -7.45
C GLU A 244 16.52 -4.70 -6.44
N MET A 245 15.74 -3.62 -6.25
CA MET A 245 14.59 -3.62 -5.35
C MET A 245 13.48 -4.56 -5.84
N ILE A 246 13.21 -4.60 -7.14
CA ILE A 246 12.24 -5.52 -7.75
C ILE A 246 12.64 -6.97 -7.47
N SER A 247 13.92 -7.31 -7.73
CA SER A 247 14.45 -8.65 -7.44
C SER A 247 14.35 -9.02 -5.95
N ALA A 248 14.61 -8.08 -5.05
CA ALA A 248 14.45 -8.31 -3.62
C ALA A 248 12.98 -8.56 -3.22
N GLY A 249 12.04 -7.90 -3.89
CA GLY A 249 10.60 -8.15 -3.73
C GLY A 249 10.20 -9.57 -4.15
N GLU A 250 10.66 -10.03 -5.32
CA GLU A 250 10.45 -11.41 -5.79
C GLU A 250 10.99 -12.42 -4.77
N GLU A 251 12.24 -12.24 -4.35
CA GLU A 251 12.89 -13.15 -3.41
C GLU A 251 12.18 -13.20 -2.04
N ALA A 252 11.65 -12.08 -1.57
CA ALA A 252 10.91 -12.05 -0.32
C ALA A 252 9.64 -12.92 -0.36
N VAL A 253 8.89 -12.86 -1.46
CA VAL A 253 7.70 -13.71 -1.65
C VAL A 253 8.11 -15.16 -1.87
N ARG A 254 9.12 -15.43 -2.69
CA ARG A 254 9.59 -16.79 -2.98
C ARG A 254 9.92 -17.56 -1.72
N ARG A 255 10.61 -16.92 -0.74
CA ARG A 255 10.90 -17.51 0.57
C ARG A 255 9.67 -17.83 1.39
N MET A 256 8.57 -17.13 1.15
CA MET A 256 7.32 -17.27 1.92
C MET A 256 6.22 -17.99 1.15
N ALA A 257 6.41 -18.31 -0.12
CA ALA A 257 5.37 -18.83 -1.01
C ALA A 257 4.65 -20.06 -0.43
N GLN A 258 5.40 -21.01 0.12
CA GLN A 258 4.81 -22.19 0.75
C GLN A 258 3.95 -21.83 1.98
N LYS A 259 4.43 -20.93 2.84
CA LYS A 259 3.67 -20.46 4.02
C LYS A 259 2.41 -19.74 3.59
N ILE A 260 2.48 -18.90 2.54
CA ILE A 260 1.34 -18.19 1.97
C ILE A 260 0.33 -19.24 1.46
N LYS A 261 0.76 -20.18 0.62
CA LYS A 261 -0.12 -21.23 0.08
C LYS A 261 -0.81 -22.06 1.16
N LEU A 262 -0.10 -22.46 2.20
CA LEU A 262 -0.67 -23.17 3.35
C LEU A 262 -1.76 -22.35 4.09
N SER A 263 -1.61 -21.03 4.12
CA SER A 263 -2.61 -20.13 4.71
C SER A 263 -3.89 -20.03 3.87
N LEU A 264 -3.82 -20.35 2.57
CA LEU A 264 -4.96 -20.34 1.63
C LEU A 264 -5.79 -21.60 1.69
N GLU A 265 -5.23 -22.70 2.22
CA GLU A 265 -5.98 -23.95 2.35
C GLU A 265 -7.19 -23.74 3.28
N PRO A 266 -8.37 -24.31 2.95
CA PRO A 266 -9.53 -24.20 3.80
C PRO A 266 -9.18 -24.73 5.19
N ARG A 267 -9.01 -23.84 6.17
CA ARG A 267 -8.80 -24.25 7.57
C ARG A 267 -9.93 -25.20 7.94
N ARG A 268 -9.62 -26.46 8.21
CA ARG A 268 -10.55 -27.35 8.88
C ARG A 268 -11.01 -26.60 10.11
N GLN A 269 -12.30 -26.26 10.18
CA GLN A 269 -12.89 -25.52 11.29
C GLN A 269 -12.86 -26.42 12.53
N GLY A 270 -11.69 -26.49 13.19
CA GLY A 270 -11.56 -27.06 14.51
C GLY A 270 -12.04 -26.06 15.57
N LEU A 271 -12.39 -26.56 16.74
CA LEU A 271 -12.95 -25.88 17.92
C LEU A 271 -12.32 -24.52 18.30
N PHE A 272 -11.12 -24.20 17.78
CA PHE A 272 -10.36 -22.97 18.07
C PHE A 272 -10.95 -21.68 17.47
N LYS A 273 -11.80 -21.75 16.44
CA LYS A 273 -12.40 -20.53 15.84
C LYS A 273 -13.39 -19.83 16.79
N ARG A 274 -13.84 -20.50 17.86
CA ARG A 274 -14.78 -19.95 18.85
C ARG A 274 -14.12 -19.08 19.93
N ILE A 275 -12.79 -19.16 20.11
CA ILE A 275 -12.08 -18.48 21.18
C ILE A 275 -11.47 -17.14 20.70
N PHE A 276 -11.27 -16.97 19.37
CA PHE A 276 -10.67 -15.77 18.76
C PHE A 276 -11.54 -15.14 17.67
N SER A 277 -12.87 -15.29 17.74
CA SER A 277 -13.76 -14.46 16.91
C SER A 277 -13.62 -13.00 17.39
N ARG A 278 -13.10 -12.13 16.54
CA ARG A 278 -13.12 -10.68 16.77
C ARG A 278 -14.56 -10.26 17.05
N ASP A 279 -14.72 -9.35 18.00
CA ASP A 279 -16.00 -8.75 18.31
C ASP A 279 -16.46 -7.91 17.09
N PRO A 280 -17.60 -8.26 16.44
CA PRO A 280 -18.14 -7.50 15.32
C PRO A 280 -18.44 -6.03 15.66
N GLU A 281 -18.70 -5.72 16.92
CA GLU A 281 -18.91 -4.37 17.44
C GLU A 281 -17.61 -3.55 17.47
N TYR A 282 -16.47 -4.20 17.72
CA TYR A 282 -15.16 -3.53 17.66
C TYR A 282 -14.85 -3.04 16.23
N ASP A 283 -15.15 -3.87 15.23
CA ASP A 283 -14.96 -3.51 13.83
C ASP A 283 -15.93 -2.41 13.38
N LYS A 284 -17.17 -2.41 13.85
CA LYS A 284 -18.16 -1.34 13.60
C LYS A 284 -17.74 0.01 14.22
N ARG A 285 -17.27 0.03 15.47
CA ARG A 285 -16.79 1.26 16.12
C ARG A 285 -15.58 1.85 15.40
N ARG A 286 -14.70 0.99 14.85
CA ARG A 286 -13.54 1.42 14.07
C ARG A 286 -13.95 1.98 12.70
N LEU A 287 -14.98 1.41 12.06
CA LEU A 287 -15.60 1.93 10.85
C LEU A 287 -16.22 3.32 11.07
N THR A 288 -16.95 3.53 12.16
CA THR A 288 -17.53 4.83 12.50
C THR A 288 -16.44 5.88 12.73
N MET A 289 -15.33 5.54 13.38
CA MET A 289 -14.17 6.42 13.55
C MET A 289 -13.44 6.80 12.25
N LEU A 290 -13.59 6.01 11.18
CA LEU A 290 -12.94 6.26 9.89
C LEU A 290 -13.87 6.97 8.88
N SER A 291 -15.18 6.93 9.07
CA SER A 291 -16.19 7.50 8.17
C SER A 291 -16.77 8.87 8.64
N GLU A 292 -16.64 9.22 9.91
CA GLU A 292 -16.99 10.53 10.45
C GLU A 292 -15.79 11.50 10.43
#